data_78cbf40492ec5c13fa1e22858e6480a8
#
_entry.id   78cbf40492ec5c13fa1e22858e6480a8
#
_cell.length_a   1.000
_cell.length_b   1.000
_cell.length_c   1.000
_cell.angle_alpha   90.00
_cell.angle_beta   90.00
_cell.angle_gamma   90.00
#
_symmetry.space_group_name_H-M   'P 1'
#
loop_
_entity.id
_entity.type
_entity.pdbx_description
1 polymer ?
#
loop_
_entity_poly.entity_id
_entity_poly.type
_entity_poly.pdbx_seq_one_letter_code
_entity_poly.pdbx_strand_id
1 'polypeptide(L)'
;MPDIATRRRFLLFLVKPSHYDDEGYVIQWWKSALPSNSLACLFGIAQKCMEDQVLGEDVAIEIFPVDETNTRVRPHDIARQIQDNGGFGMVGFVGVQSNQFPRAIDCARILRAAGVPVVIGGVHVSGCLSMLPERPDSLNQALDLGISLYAGEAEGRFDEVLCDAAAGTLKPIYNYLHDLPGLEGATGPYMPPERVGRTLGMISSFDAGRGCPFLCSFCTIINVQGRKSRYRSADDIEALVRINVANGVRYFFITDDNLARNRNWESIFDRLIELRQQGIHSRFIIQVDTACHKIPRFIEKAVAAGVKRVFIGLENIDPDNLAAAKKKQNHISDYRELLLEWRKHRCITYCGYIIGFPNDTQESLVQRIQIIQRELPLDILEFSILTPLPGSEDHAKAVAKGVDIDSDLNKFDLEHVTTDHPRMSREEWQEAYRLAWRTYYTPEHIKTVIRRAVAGGPRPDTVAYLLTWFWASFHFYNIYPLETGMIRRRYRRDRRPGMPLENPLVFYARHWGGQVVTYGRILTMFAKIHLWMRRLERDPNAKNYTDEALRTSDDFDHQEMYQLTEAARQAGAKAKRIEEHKHARAPVAEPVVEAVK
;
A
#
# COMPACT_ATOMS: atom_id res chain seq x y z
N MET A 1 4.56 -29.98 -33.98
CA MET A 1 3.71 -29.27 -32.98
C MET A 1 2.36 -29.05 -33.64
N PRO A 2 1.22 -29.37 -33.02
CA PRO A 2 -0.08 -29.02 -33.59
C PRO A 2 -0.14 -27.51 -33.76
N ASP A 3 -0.73 -27.08 -34.85
CA ASP A 3 -0.92 -25.65 -35.17
C ASP A 3 -1.71 -25.00 -34.04
N ILE A 4 -1.26 -23.83 -33.54
CA ILE A 4 -1.90 -23.09 -32.41
C ILE A 4 -3.39 -22.84 -32.70
N ALA A 5 -3.78 -22.77 -33.99
CA ALA A 5 -5.16 -22.59 -34.45
C ALA A 5 -6.10 -23.78 -34.14
N THR A 6 -5.58 -24.97 -33.79
CA THR A 6 -6.37 -26.18 -33.55
C THR A 6 -6.53 -26.53 -32.06
N ARG A 7 -5.84 -25.82 -31.16
CA ARG A 7 -5.89 -26.08 -29.71
C ARG A 7 -7.19 -25.57 -29.11
N ARG A 8 -7.76 -26.34 -28.18
CA ARG A 8 -8.89 -25.88 -27.35
C ARG A 8 -8.44 -24.75 -26.43
N ARG A 9 -9.17 -23.64 -26.39
CA ARG A 9 -8.78 -22.45 -25.60
C ARG A 9 -9.40 -22.54 -24.21
N PHE A 10 -8.61 -22.36 -23.15
CA PHE A 10 -9.08 -22.15 -21.79
C PHE A 10 -8.97 -20.67 -21.44
N LEU A 11 -10.12 -19.99 -21.22
CA LEU A 11 -10.13 -18.56 -20.94
C LEU A 11 -9.98 -18.28 -19.44
N LEU A 12 -8.86 -17.71 -19.02
CA LEU A 12 -8.53 -17.37 -17.64
C LEU A 12 -8.63 -15.85 -17.43
N PHE A 13 -9.66 -15.40 -16.74
CA PHE A 13 -9.79 -14.00 -16.32
C PHE A 13 -9.27 -13.85 -14.89
N LEU A 14 -8.22 -13.05 -14.71
CA LEU A 14 -7.67 -12.69 -13.40
C LEU A 14 -8.10 -11.26 -13.08
N VAL A 15 -9.01 -11.10 -12.14
CA VAL A 15 -9.65 -9.81 -11.82
C VAL A 15 -9.22 -9.37 -10.42
N LYS A 16 -8.51 -8.24 -10.31
CA LYS A 16 -8.36 -7.53 -9.04
C LYS A 16 -9.55 -6.59 -8.90
N PRO A 17 -10.51 -6.87 -8.00
CA PRO A 17 -11.68 -6.02 -7.84
C PRO A 17 -11.31 -4.69 -7.19
N SER A 18 -12.14 -3.67 -7.43
CA SER A 18 -12.17 -2.44 -6.65
C SER A 18 -13.21 -2.58 -5.52
N HIS A 19 -13.62 -1.48 -4.91
CA HIS A 19 -14.71 -1.40 -3.94
C HIS A 19 -15.62 -0.22 -4.28
N TYR A 20 -16.70 -0.04 -3.51
CA TYR A 20 -17.67 1.01 -3.73
C TYR A 20 -17.31 2.27 -2.91
N ASP A 21 -17.52 3.46 -3.49
CA ASP A 21 -17.52 4.72 -2.75
C ASP A 21 -18.82 4.90 -1.94
N ASP A 22 -18.91 5.97 -1.13
CA ASP A 22 -20.07 6.25 -0.26
C ASP A 22 -21.39 6.41 -1.04
N GLU A 23 -21.31 6.79 -2.32
CA GLU A 23 -22.48 6.87 -3.19
C GLU A 23 -22.82 5.52 -3.86
N GLY A 24 -22.05 4.47 -3.58
CA GLY A 24 -22.21 3.11 -4.11
C GLY A 24 -21.64 2.91 -5.51
N TYR A 25 -20.83 3.81 -6.03
CA TYR A 25 -20.17 3.64 -7.32
C TYR A 25 -18.78 3.01 -7.14
N VAL A 26 -18.45 2.08 -8.03
CA VAL A 26 -17.13 1.45 -8.05
C VAL A 26 -16.02 2.50 -8.17
N ILE A 27 -15.00 2.42 -7.32
CA ILE A 27 -13.84 3.31 -7.38
C ILE A 27 -12.98 2.94 -8.58
N GLN A 28 -13.05 3.78 -9.62
CA GLN A 28 -12.33 3.59 -10.88
C GLN A 28 -11.76 4.90 -11.42
N TRP A 29 -10.61 4.78 -12.07
CA TRP A 29 -9.87 5.90 -12.67
C TRP A 29 -9.46 5.57 -14.10
N TRP A 30 -9.14 6.59 -14.89
CA TRP A 30 -8.49 6.37 -16.18
C TRP A 30 -7.10 5.77 -16.02
N LYS A 31 -6.34 6.28 -15.02
CA LYS A 31 -5.07 5.69 -14.56
C LYS A 31 -5.09 5.63 -13.03
N SER A 32 -4.78 4.48 -12.46
CA SER A 32 -4.67 4.29 -11.00
C SER A 32 -3.34 4.81 -10.45
N ALA A 33 -3.30 5.14 -9.17
CA ALA A 33 -2.08 5.60 -8.50
C ALA A 33 -1.03 4.48 -8.40
N LEU A 34 -1.46 3.30 -7.95
CA LEU A 34 -0.59 2.15 -7.72
C LEU A 34 -1.00 0.93 -8.54
N PRO A 35 -0.05 0.05 -8.89
CA PRO A 35 -0.32 -1.26 -9.47
C PRO A 35 -0.73 -2.28 -8.41
N SER A 36 -1.37 -3.36 -8.82
CA SER A 36 -1.65 -4.52 -7.96
C SER A 36 -0.53 -5.54 -8.03
N ASN A 37 0.19 -5.75 -6.93
CA ASN A 37 1.22 -6.79 -6.85
C ASN A 37 0.61 -8.19 -6.88
N SER A 38 -0.51 -8.43 -6.18
CA SER A 38 -1.18 -9.73 -6.19
C SER A 38 -1.61 -10.15 -7.60
N LEU A 39 -2.11 -9.20 -8.42
CA LEU A 39 -2.45 -9.48 -9.81
C LEU A 39 -1.19 -9.78 -10.64
N ALA A 40 -0.10 -9.05 -10.41
CA ALA A 40 1.17 -9.29 -11.11
C ALA A 40 1.78 -10.65 -10.74
N CYS A 41 1.74 -11.04 -9.45
CA CYS A 41 2.18 -12.36 -9.00
C CYS A 41 1.39 -13.47 -9.69
N LEU A 42 0.05 -13.41 -9.60
CA LEU A 42 -0.78 -14.49 -10.14
C LEU A 42 -0.75 -14.52 -11.68
N PHE A 43 -0.59 -13.37 -12.34
CA PHE A 43 -0.38 -13.35 -13.79
C PHE A 43 0.93 -14.05 -14.18
N GLY A 44 2.04 -13.77 -13.49
CA GLY A 44 3.31 -14.47 -13.73
C GLY A 44 3.19 -15.98 -13.50
N ILE A 45 2.56 -16.40 -12.40
CA ILE A 45 2.31 -17.82 -12.12
C ILE A 45 1.43 -18.45 -13.21
N ALA A 46 0.38 -17.79 -13.66
CA ALA A 46 -0.48 -18.29 -14.74
C ALA A 46 0.26 -18.40 -16.07
N GLN A 47 1.18 -17.46 -16.38
CA GLN A 47 2.06 -17.57 -17.55
C GLN A 47 2.95 -18.80 -17.46
N LYS A 48 3.52 -19.07 -16.29
CA LYS A 48 4.32 -20.29 -16.08
C LYS A 48 3.49 -21.55 -16.27
N CYS A 49 2.27 -21.60 -15.74
CA CYS A 49 1.34 -22.71 -15.98
C CYS A 49 1.03 -22.89 -17.48
N MET A 50 0.88 -21.80 -18.22
CA MET A 50 0.68 -21.83 -19.68
C MET A 50 1.92 -22.38 -20.41
N GLU A 51 3.12 -21.93 -20.04
CA GLU A 51 4.39 -22.38 -20.60
C GLU A 51 4.65 -23.87 -20.30
N ASP A 52 4.32 -24.32 -19.09
CA ASP A 52 4.44 -25.71 -18.65
C ASP A 52 3.32 -26.61 -19.18
N GLN A 53 2.34 -26.04 -19.91
CA GLN A 53 1.22 -26.76 -20.52
C GLN A 53 0.44 -27.63 -19.50
N VAL A 54 0.18 -27.08 -18.30
CA VAL A 54 -0.43 -27.85 -17.18
C VAL A 54 -1.80 -28.46 -17.51
N LEU A 55 -2.52 -27.94 -18.53
CA LEU A 55 -3.81 -28.46 -19.02
C LEU A 55 -3.66 -29.45 -20.20
N GLY A 56 -2.42 -29.80 -20.58
CA GLY A 56 -2.12 -30.64 -21.73
C GLY A 56 -1.73 -29.86 -22.98
N GLU A 57 -1.05 -30.56 -23.94
CA GLU A 57 -0.52 -29.93 -25.16
C GLU A 57 -1.60 -29.45 -26.15
N ASP A 58 -2.80 -30.00 -26.05
CA ASP A 58 -3.98 -29.67 -26.88
C ASP A 58 -4.79 -28.46 -26.34
N VAL A 59 -4.42 -27.94 -25.16
CA VAL A 59 -5.10 -26.79 -24.55
C VAL A 59 -4.18 -25.55 -24.54
N ALA A 60 -4.70 -24.43 -25.02
CA ALA A 60 -4.07 -23.12 -24.91
C ALA A 60 -4.73 -22.30 -23.79
N ILE A 61 -3.97 -21.90 -22.77
CA ILE A 61 -4.47 -20.99 -21.72
C ILE A 61 -4.35 -19.55 -22.22
N GLU A 62 -5.47 -18.82 -22.28
CA GLU A 62 -5.48 -17.40 -22.60
C GLU A 62 -5.76 -16.58 -21.34
N ILE A 63 -4.83 -15.72 -20.94
CA ILE A 63 -4.85 -15.01 -19.68
C ILE A 63 -5.26 -13.56 -19.87
N PHE A 64 -6.31 -13.12 -19.17
CA PHE A 64 -6.88 -11.77 -19.21
C PHE A 64 -6.74 -11.09 -17.84
N PRO A 65 -5.62 -10.36 -17.58
CA PRO A 65 -5.46 -9.62 -16.33
C PRO A 65 -6.27 -8.31 -16.37
N VAL A 66 -7.09 -8.08 -15.33
CA VAL A 66 -7.95 -6.92 -15.19
C VAL A 66 -7.80 -6.32 -13.79
N ASP A 67 -7.27 -5.09 -13.71
CA ASP A 67 -7.32 -4.29 -12.48
C ASP A 67 -8.53 -3.35 -12.56
N GLU A 68 -9.56 -3.59 -11.74
CA GLU A 68 -10.79 -2.82 -11.77
C GLU A 68 -10.59 -1.36 -11.33
N THR A 69 -9.49 -1.02 -10.67
CA THR A 69 -9.21 0.38 -10.32
C THR A 69 -8.92 1.27 -11.54
N ASN A 70 -8.56 0.66 -12.70
CA ASN A 70 -8.28 1.40 -13.93
C ASN A 70 -8.93 0.79 -15.19
N THR A 71 -9.58 -0.37 -15.05
CA THR A 71 -10.22 -1.09 -16.17
C THR A 71 -11.60 -1.56 -15.73
N ARG A 72 -12.65 -1.17 -16.46
CA ARG A 72 -14.02 -1.58 -16.12
C ARG A 72 -14.20 -3.09 -16.24
N VAL A 73 -14.66 -3.73 -15.17
CA VAL A 73 -15.10 -5.12 -15.18
C VAL A 73 -16.56 -5.18 -15.63
N ARG A 74 -16.85 -6.04 -16.61
CA ARG A 74 -18.20 -6.29 -17.15
C ARG A 74 -18.53 -7.77 -17.01
N PRO A 75 -19.09 -8.20 -15.88
CA PRO A 75 -19.29 -9.62 -15.60
C PRO A 75 -20.15 -10.35 -16.66
N HIS A 76 -21.17 -9.69 -17.20
CA HIS A 76 -21.99 -10.27 -18.28
C HIS A 76 -21.21 -10.50 -19.57
N ASP A 77 -20.29 -9.58 -19.92
CA ASP A 77 -19.49 -9.73 -21.16
C ASP A 77 -18.45 -10.84 -20.97
N ILE A 78 -17.84 -10.95 -19.78
CA ILE A 78 -16.92 -12.05 -19.42
C ILE A 78 -17.67 -13.39 -19.48
N ALA A 79 -18.86 -13.47 -18.88
CA ALA A 79 -19.66 -14.68 -18.90
C ALA A 79 -19.98 -15.11 -20.34
N ARG A 80 -20.39 -14.19 -21.19
CA ARG A 80 -20.66 -14.45 -22.62
C ARG A 80 -19.42 -14.98 -23.35
N GLN A 81 -18.26 -14.35 -23.17
CA GLN A 81 -17.02 -14.81 -23.79
C GLN A 81 -16.67 -16.25 -23.42
N ILE A 82 -16.83 -16.62 -22.13
CA ILE A 82 -16.58 -18.00 -21.67
C ILE A 82 -17.64 -18.95 -22.23
N GLN A 83 -18.93 -18.56 -22.25
CA GLN A 83 -20.01 -19.37 -22.82
C GLN A 83 -19.83 -19.60 -24.35
N ASP A 84 -19.49 -18.55 -25.10
CA ASP A 84 -19.23 -18.62 -26.56
C ASP A 84 -18.01 -19.51 -26.85
N ASN A 85 -17.11 -19.69 -25.86
CA ASN A 85 -15.98 -20.64 -25.91
C ASN A 85 -16.34 -22.04 -25.36
N GLY A 86 -17.62 -22.42 -25.38
CA GLY A 86 -18.10 -23.73 -24.89
C GLY A 86 -18.05 -23.87 -23.36
N GLY A 87 -18.05 -22.78 -22.62
CA GLY A 87 -17.98 -22.78 -21.15
C GLY A 87 -16.58 -23.13 -20.59
N PHE A 88 -15.56 -23.23 -21.44
CA PHE A 88 -14.21 -23.66 -21.05
C PHE A 88 -13.37 -22.47 -20.62
N GLY A 89 -13.35 -22.20 -19.33
CA GLY A 89 -12.65 -21.08 -18.71
C GLY A 89 -13.09 -20.84 -17.28
N MET A 90 -12.42 -19.90 -16.59
CA MET A 90 -12.74 -19.51 -15.22
C MET A 90 -12.46 -18.03 -14.95
N VAL A 91 -13.01 -17.51 -13.87
CA VAL A 91 -12.67 -16.20 -13.33
C VAL A 91 -12.07 -16.34 -11.94
N GLY A 92 -10.86 -15.83 -11.76
CA GLY A 92 -10.20 -15.69 -10.46
C GLY A 92 -10.25 -14.24 -9.98
N PHE A 93 -10.88 -13.98 -8.84
CA PHE A 93 -10.76 -12.70 -8.13
C PHE A 93 -9.52 -12.74 -7.24
N VAL A 94 -8.58 -11.83 -7.51
CA VAL A 94 -7.20 -11.92 -7.02
C VAL A 94 -6.90 -10.83 -6.00
N GLY A 95 -6.23 -11.20 -4.89
CA GLY A 95 -5.76 -10.25 -3.89
C GLY A 95 -6.89 -9.49 -3.21
N VAL A 96 -8.04 -10.13 -3.06
CA VAL A 96 -9.27 -9.51 -2.55
C VAL A 96 -9.09 -9.12 -1.08
N GLN A 97 -9.17 -7.81 -0.82
CA GLN A 97 -9.20 -7.23 0.52
C GLN A 97 -10.64 -7.22 1.08
N SER A 98 -10.80 -6.92 2.37
CA SER A 98 -12.12 -6.96 3.00
C SER A 98 -13.09 -5.96 2.37
N ASN A 99 -12.66 -4.73 2.10
CA ASN A 99 -13.47 -3.71 1.41
C ASN A 99 -13.82 -4.06 -0.04
N GLN A 100 -13.05 -4.91 -0.69
CA GLN A 100 -13.24 -5.36 -2.07
C GLN A 100 -14.14 -6.59 -2.17
N PHE A 101 -14.30 -7.34 -1.07
CA PHE A 101 -15.03 -8.59 -1.06
C PHE A 101 -16.51 -8.44 -1.47
N PRO A 102 -17.27 -7.42 -1.04
CA PRO A 102 -18.63 -7.19 -1.51
C PRO A 102 -18.71 -7.03 -3.04
N ARG A 103 -17.79 -6.26 -3.64
CA ARG A 103 -17.73 -6.08 -5.09
C ARG A 103 -17.38 -7.38 -5.82
N ALA A 104 -16.46 -8.17 -5.29
CA ALA A 104 -16.11 -9.48 -5.84
C ALA A 104 -17.34 -10.41 -5.84
N ILE A 105 -18.08 -10.46 -4.74
CA ILE A 105 -19.33 -11.26 -4.62
C ILE A 105 -20.40 -10.80 -5.62
N ASP A 106 -20.61 -9.49 -5.78
CA ASP A 106 -21.60 -8.96 -6.73
C ASP A 106 -21.28 -9.35 -8.17
N CYS A 107 -20.01 -9.28 -8.57
CA CYS A 107 -19.54 -9.76 -9.87
C CYS A 107 -19.67 -11.30 -10.00
N ALA A 108 -19.23 -12.02 -8.97
CA ALA A 108 -19.24 -13.48 -8.94
C ALA A 108 -20.66 -14.05 -9.03
N ARG A 109 -21.65 -13.41 -8.39
CA ARG A 109 -23.07 -13.81 -8.48
C ARG A 109 -23.58 -13.83 -9.93
N ILE A 110 -23.20 -12.81 -10.72
CA ILE A 110 -23.56 -12.74 -12.15
C ILE A 110 -22.89 -13.86 -12.94
N LEU A 111 -21.60 -14.08 -12.68
CA LEU A 111 -20.83 -15.13 -13.36
C LEU A 111 -21.33 -16.53 -13.01
N ARG A 112 -21.60 -16.81 -11.73
CA ARG A 112 -22.12 -18.09 -11.27
C ARG A 112 -23.53 -18.38 -11.82
N ALA A 113 -24.39 -17.37 -11.88
CA ALA A 113 -25.71 -17.50 -12.52
C ALA A 113 -25.60 -17.86 -14.01
N ALA A 114 -24.50 -17.52 -14.67
CA ALA A 114 -24.18 -17.91 -16.05
C ALA A 114 -23.42 -19.24 -16.15
N GLY A 115 -23.22 -19.99 -15.05
CA GLY A 115 -22.50 -21.26 -15.02
C GLY A 115 -20.98 -21.15 -15.08
N VAL A 116 -20.41 -19.94 -14.98
CA VAL A 116 -18.94 -19.74 -15.04
C VAL A 116 -18.29 -20.16 -13.72
N PRO A 117 -17.23 -20.98 -13.73
CA PRO A 117 -16.42 -21.29 -12.55
C PRO A 117 -15.75 -20.00 -11.98
N VAL A 118 -15.87 -19.80 -10.66
CA VAL A 118 -15.31 -18.63 -9.98
C VAL A 118 -14.50 -19.04 -8.76
N VAL A 119 -13.31 -18.47 -8.63
CA VAL A 119 -12.44 -18.61 -7.44
C VAL A 119 -12.16 -17.23 -6.86
N ILE A 120 -12.27 -17.08 -5.54
CA ILE A 120 -11.92 -15.84 -4.82
C ILE A 120 -10.76 -16.12 -3.86
N GLY A 121 -9.64 -15.40 -4.03
CA GLY A 121 -8.48 -15.48 -3.15
C GLY A 121 -7.96 -14.11 -2.77
N GLY A 122 -7.27 -14.04 -1.63
CA GLY A 122 -6.68 -12.80 -1.13
C GLY A 122 -6.70 -12.69 0.39
N VAL A 123 -6.36 -11.50 0.87
CA VAL A 123 -6.16 -11.24 2.30
C VAL A 123 -7.43 -11.45 3.12
N HIS A 124 -8.61 -11.12 2.58
CA HIS A 124 -9.88 -11.35 3.31
C HIS A 124 -10.11 -12.83 3.59
N VAL A 125 -10.07 -13.66 2.55
CA VAL A 125 -10.29 -15.13 2.67
C VAL A 125 -9.21 -15.74 3.57
N SER A 126 -7.95 -15.43 3.29
CA SER A 126 -6.80 -15.95 4.06
C SER A 126 -6.85 -15.51 5.52
N GLY A 127 -7.17 -14.24 5.78
CA GLY A 127 -7.27 -13.69 7.12
C GLY A 127 -8.39 -14.30 7.95
N CYS A 128 -9.58 -14.47 7.37
CA CYS A 128 -10.69 -15.15 8.05
C CYS A 128 -10.32 -16.58 8.42
N LEU A 129 -9.75 -17.35 7.49
CA LEU A 129 -9.43 -18.76 7.71
C LEU A 129 -8.20 -18.98 8.61
N SER A 130 -7.32 -17.96 8.75
CA SER A 130 -6.13 -18.05 9.61
C SER A 130 -6.40 -17.78 11.07
N MET A 131 -7.35 -16.90 11.40
CA MET A 131 -7.49 -16.32 12.74
C MET A 131 -8.83 -16.57 13.41
N LEU A 132 -9.86 -16.93 12.66
CA LEU A 132 -11.18 -17.20 13.22
C LEU A 132 -11.39 -18.72 13.42
N PRO A 133 -11.99 -19.15 14.55
CA PRO A 133 -12.29 -20.56 14.80
C PRO A 133 -13.41 -21.07 13.87
N GLU A 134 -14.32 -20.20 13.49
CA GLU A 134 -15.44 -20.49 12.60
C GLU A 134 -15.43 -19.56 11.38
N ARG A 135 -15.93 -20.05 10.26
CA ARG A 135 -16.06 -19.26 9.05
C ARG A 135 -17.13 -18.18 9.24
N PRO A 136 -16.83 -16.91 8.93
CA PRO A 136 -17.84 -15.86 8.98
C PRO A 136 -18.88 -16.02 7.86
N ASP A 137 -20.05 -15.42 8.04
CA ASP A 137 -21.17 -15.46 7.09
C ASP A 137 -20.79 -15.01 5.68
N SER A 138 -19.85 -14.06 5.56
CA SER A 138 -19.35 -13.61 4.26
C SER A 138 -18.74 -14.74 3.43
N LEU A 139 -17.95 -15.63 4.06
CA LEU A 139 -17.37 -16.79 3.37
C LEU A 139 -18.40 -17.90 3.13
N ASN A 140 -19.33 -18.11 4.07
CA ASN A 140 -20.42 -19.06 3.87
C ASN A 140 -21.32 -18.64 2.69
N GLN A 141 -21.67 -17.36 2.59
CA GLN A 141 -22.42 -16.81 1.45
C GLN A 141 -21.70 -17.05 0.10
N ALA A 142 -20.38 -16.91 0.06
CA ALA A 142 -19.62 -17.20 -1.15
C ALA A 142 -19.70 -18.68 -1.55
N LEU A 143 -19.56 -19.58 -0.57
CA LEU A 143 -19.69 -21.02 -0.77
C LEU A 143 -21.10 -21.43 -1.24
N ASP A 144 -22.15 -20.84 -0.66
CA ASP A 144 -23.55 -21.08 -1.04
C ASP A 144 -23.84 -20.65 -2.49
N LEU A 145 -23.11 -19.66 -3.00
CA LEU A 145 -23.16 -19.26 -4.41
C LEU A 145 -22.37 -20.21 -5.33
N GLY A 146 -21.72 -21.25 -4.79
CA GLY A 146 -20.88 -22.18 -5.53
C GLY A 146 -19.55 -21.54 -5.96
N ILE A 147 -19.07 -20.54 -5.23
CA ILE A 147 -17.77 -19.91 -5.42
C ILE A 147 -16.72 -20.71 -4.65
N SER A 148 -15.58 -21.00 -5.27
CA SER A 148 -14.45 -21.61 -4.59
C SER A 148 -13.61 -20.55 -3.88
N LEU A 149 -13.14 -20.83 -2.67
CA LEU A 149 -12.30 -19.95 -1.88
C LEU A 149 -10.85 -20.42 -1.91
N TYR A 150 -9.91 -19.47 -2.05
CA TYR A 150 -8.48 -19.76 -2.02
C TYR A 150 -7.79 -18.98 -0.89
N ALA A 151 -7.13 -19.69 0.01
CA ALA A 151 -6.38 -19.13 1.13
C ALA A 151 -4.91 -19.55 1.06
N GLY A 152 -4.01 -18.59 1.28
CA GLY A 152 -2.56 -18.78 1.19
C GLY A 152 -1.96 -18.21 -0.09
N GLU A 153 -0.76 -18.66 -0.40
CA GLU A 153 0.04 -18.23 -1.56
C GLU A 153 -0.10 -19.23 -2.72
N ALA A 154 -0.02 -18.74 -3.96
CA ALA A 154 -0.36 -19.51 -5.14
C ALA A 154 0.84 -20.22 -5.82
N GLU A 155 2.06 -19.89 -5.39
CA GLU A 155 3.28 -20.48 -5.95
C GLU A 155 3.31 -22.00 -5.78
N GLY A 156 3.42 -22.73 -6.89
CA GLY A 156 3.44 -24.20 -6.94
C GLY A 156 2.12 -24.86 -6.53
N ARG A 157 0.98 -24.12 -6.59
CA ARG A 157 -0.36 -24.62 -6.24
C ARG A 157 -1.47 -24.19 -7.22
N PHE A 158 -1.18 -23.24 -8.09
CA PHE A 158 -2.20 -22.69 -8.98
C PHE A 158 -2.54 -23.62 -10.15
N ASP A 159 -1.61 -24.48 -10.54
CA ASP A 159 -1.81 -25.55 -11.52
C ASP A 159 -2.95 -26.51 -11.13
N GLU A 160 -3.03 -26.89 -9.84
CA GLU A 160 -4.13 -27.70 -9.31
C GLU A 160 -5.49 -27.00 -9.53
N VAL A 161 -5.57 -25.71 -9.24
CA VAL A 161 -6.83 -24.95 -9.43
C VAL A 161 -7.21 -24.89 -10.91
N LEU A 162 -6.24 -24.72 -11.81
CA LEU A 162 -6.50 -24.71 -13.26
C LEU A 162 -6.98 -26.08 -13.77
N CYS A 163 -6.33 -27.16 -13.32
CA CYS A 163 -6.72 -28.52 -13.67
C CYS A 163 -8.13 -28.85 -13.17
N ASP A 164 -8.45 -28.55 -11.91
CA ASP A 164 -9.76 -28.76 -11.32
C ASP A 164 -10.84 -27.92 -12.04
N ALA A 165 -10.52 -26.66 -12.40
CA ALA A 165 -11.44 -25.80 -13.16
C ALA A 165 -11.71 -26.37 -14.57
N ALA A 166 -10.68 -26.85 -15.27
CA ALA A 166 -10.81 -27.43 -16.59
C ALA A 166 -11.60 -28.77 -16.58
N ALA A 167 -11.47 -29.53 -15.49
CA ALA A 167 -12.23 -30.77 -15.25
C ALA A 167 -13.64 -30.54 -14.70
N GLY A 168 -13.98 -29.32 -14.27
CA GLY A 168 -15.26 -29.02 -13.62
C GLY A 168 -15.38 -29.54 -12.18
N THR A 169 -14.27 -29.76 -11.51
CA THR A 169 -14.14 -30.38 -10.17
C THR A 169 -13.57 -29.45 -9.12
N LEU A 170 -13.76 -28.14 -9.27
CA LEU A 170 -13.28 -27.16 -8.31
C LEU A 170 -13.69 -27.51 -6.87
N LYS A 171 -12.73 -27.52 -5.96
CA LYS A 171 -12.97 -27.71 -4.54
C LYS A 171 -13.67 -26.48 -3.94
N PRO A 172 -14.53 -26.63 -2.94
CA PRO A 172 -15.12 -25.49 -2.25
C PRO A 172 -14.06 -24.57 -1.62
N ILE A 173 -13.00 -25.14 -1.03
CA ILE A 173 -11.91 -24.39 -0.39
C ILE A 173 -10.57 -25.04 -0.74
N TYR A 174 -9.64 -24.21 -1.21
CA TYR A 174 -8.20 -24.48 -1.30
C TYR A 174 -7.52 -23.75 -0.15
N ASN A 175 -6.92 -24.47 0.79
CA ASN A 175 -6.31 -23.85 1.98
C ASN A 175 -4.83 -24.27 2.10
N TYR A 176 -3.96 -23.34 1.79
CA TYR A 176 -2.49 -23.50 1.84
C TYR A 176 -1.82 -22.53 2.84
N LEU A 177 -2.57 -22.05 3.85
CA LEU A 177 -2.06 -21.09 4.84
C LEU A 177 -0.84 -21.57 5.64
N HIS A 178 -0.69 -22.91 5.78
CA HIS A 178 0.44 -23.52 6.49
C HIS A 178 1.58 -23.94 5.57
N ASP A 179 1.40 -23.79 4.26
CA ASP A 179 2.35 -24.13 3.23
C ASP A 179 2.90 -22.84 2.60
N LEU A 180 3.87 -22.24 3.30
CA LEU A 180 4.49 -20.98 2.86
C LEU A 180 5.64 -21.30 1.91
N PRO A 181 5.51 -21.05 0.59
CA PRO A 181 6.53 -21.43 -0.39
C PRO A 181 7.81 -20.60 -0.23
N GLY A 182 8.96 -21.19 -0.60
CA GLY A 182 10.19 -20.44 -0.85
C GLY A 182 10.00 -19.48 -2.03
N LEU A 183 10.63 -18.32 -1.99
CA LEU A 183 10.52 -17.33 -3.08
C LEU A 183 11.75 -17.32 -3.99
N GLU A 184 12.86 -17.86 -3.55
CA GLU A 184 14.10 -17.97 -4.34
C GLU A 184 13.88 -18.91 -5.53
N GLY A 185 14.12 -18.42 -6.75
CA GLY A 185 13.84 -19.13 -7.99
C GLY A 185 12.36 -19.29 -8.34
N ALA A 186 11.44 -18.83 -7.48
CA ALA A 186 10.01 -18.86 -7.79
C ALA A 186 9.64 -17.84 -8.87
N THR A 187 8.58 -18.15 -9.64
CA THR A 187 8.07 -17.27 -10.69
C THR A 187 7.84 -15.86 -10.15
N GLY A 188 8.42 -14.86 -10.81
CA GLY A 188 8.33 -13.47 -10.40
C GLY A 188 7.03 -12.78 -10.82
N PRO A 189 6.63 -11.71 -10.12
CA PRO A 189 5.52 -10.85 -10.54
C PRO A 189 5.80 -10.21 -11.90
N TYR A 190 4.84 -10.28 -12.79
CA TYR A 190 4.92 -9.63 -14.10
C TYR A 190 3.57 -9.10 -14.55
N MET A 191 3.58 -7.96 -15.22
CA MET A 191 2.39 -7.40 -15.88
C MET A 191 2.76 -6.91 -17.29
N PRO A 192 1.92 -7.17 -18.29
CA PRO A 192 2.13 -6.66 -19.64
C PRO A 192 2.23 -5.11 -19.66
N PRO A 193 3.12 -4.53 -20.49
CA PRO A 193 3.38 -3.08 -20.53
C PRO A 193 2.13 -2.24 -20.76
N GLU A 194 1.17 -2.70 -21.56
CA GLU A 194 -0.10 -2.04 -21.81
C GLU A 194 -0.98 -1.96 -20.55
N ARG A 195 -0.82 -2.87 -19.60
CA ARG A 195 -1.48 -2.83 -18.30
C ARG A 195 -0.75 -1.90 -17.33
N VAL A 196 0.59 -1.99 -17.30
CA VAL A 196 1.42 -1.04 -16.52
C VAL A 196 1.19 0.39 -16.98
N GLY A 197 0.99 0.64 -18.28
CA GLY A 197 0.64 1.94 -18.85
C GLY A 197 -0.66 2.56 -18.32
N ARG A 198 -1.50 1.77 -17.63
CA ARG A 198 -2.72 2.26 -16.94
C ARG A 198 -2.47 2.73 -15.51
N THR A 199 -1.23 2.68 -15.04
CA THR A 199 -0.82 3.31 -13.77
C THR A 199 -0.21 4.70 -14.02
N LEU A 200 -0.24 5.55 -12.99
CA LEU A 200 0.43 6.85 -13.05
C LEU A 200 1.94 6.68 -13.06
N GLY A 201 2.59 7.25 -14.09
CA GLY A 201 4.05 7.15 -14.22
C GLY A 201 4.56 5.78 -14.66
N MET A 202 3.72 4.88 -15.17
CA MET A 202 4.09 3.51 -15.58
C MET A 202 4.83 2.78 -14.46
N ILE A 203 4.22 2.73 -13.27
CA ILE A 203 4.76 2.02 -12.11
C ILE A 203 4.35 0.56 -12.18
N SER A 204 5.31 -0.35 -12.08
CA SER A 204 5.10 -1.78 -11.82
C SER A 204 5.40 -2.10 -10.36
N SER A 205 5.02 -3.29 -9.90
CA SER A 205 5.33 -3.76 -8.55
C SER A 205 5.92 -5.16 -8.58
N PHE A 206 6.73 -5.44 -7.59
CA PHE A 206 7.18 -6.79 -7.28
C PHE A 206 7.52 -6.90 -5.79
N ASP A 207 7.44 -8.11 -5.25
CA ASP A 207 7.93 -8.45 -3.92
C ASP A 207 9.37 -8.96 -4.02
N ALA A 208 10.28 -8.40 -3.23
CA ALA A 208 11.61 -8.96 -3.01
C ALA A 208 11.60 -9.95 -1.83
N GLY A 209 10.57 -9.89 -1.00
CA GLY A 209 10.30 -10.83 0.08
C GLY A 209 8.90 -10.69 0.66
N ARG A 210 8.52 -11.64 1.49
CA ARG A 210 7.22 -11.69 2.20
C ARG A 210 7.40 -12.11 3.64
N GLY A 211 6.47 -11.64 4.50
CA GLY A 211 6.47 -11.92 5.93
C GLY A 211 7.27 -10.91 6.74
N CYS A 212 6.87 -10.69 7.99
CA CYS A 212 7.43 -9.68 8.87
C CYS A 212 7.67 -10.26 10.29
N PRO A 213 8.85 -10.03 10.91
CA PRO A 213 9.17 -10.62 12.23
C PRO A 213 8.48 -9.92 13.42
N PHE A 214 7.83 -8.79 13.19
CA PHE A 214 7.16 -8.03 14.24
C PHE A 214 5.80 -8.60 14.63
N LEU A 215 5.20 -8.09 15.71
CA LEU A 215 4.00 -8.65 16.34
C LEU A 215 2.85 -7.64 16.46
N CYS A 216 2.79 -6.66 15.54
CA CYS A 216 1.77 -5.62 15.59
C CYS A 216 0.36 -6.23 15.58
N SER A 217 -0.47 -5.89 16.58
CA SER A 217 -1.76 -6.55 16.79
C SER A 217 -2.79 -6.27 15.71
N PHE A 218 -2.70 -5.11 15.06
CA PHE A 218 -3.57 -4.69 13.94
C PHE A 218 -3.19 -5.31 12.59
N CYS A 219 -1.98 -5.91 12.47
CA CYS A 219 -1.44 -6.35 11.18
C CYS A 219 -1.91 -7.76 10.82
N THR A 220 -2.43 -7.92 9.59
CA THR A 220 -2.88 -9.21 9.06
C THR A 220 -1.74 -10.04 8.46
N ILE A 221 -0.70 -9.38 7.97
CA ILE A 221 0.39 -9.99 7.19
C ILE A 221 1.10 -11.10 7.96
N ILE A 222 1.43 -10.84 9.21
CA ILE A 222 2.17 -11.79 10.06
C ILE A 222 1.42 -13.10 10.31
N ASN A 223 0.10 -13.10 10.16
CA ASN A 223 -0.76 -14.27 10.36
C ASN A 223 -1.11 -14.96 9.03
N VAL A 224 -0.94 -14.28 7.89
CA VAL A 224 -1.23 -14.81 6.55
C VAL A 224 0.05 -15.20 5.80
N GLN A 225 1.08 -14.35 5.84
CA GLN A 225 2.35 -14.58 5.13
C GLN A 225 3.49 -15.06 6.06
N GLY A 226 3.22 -15.14 7.36
CA GLY A 226 4.16 -15.64 8.35
C GLY A 226 5.10 -14.60 8.95
N ARG A 227 5.80 -15.04 10.00
CA ARG A 227 6.68 -14.20 10.83
C ARG A 227 8.16 -14.30 10.48
N LYS A 228 8.50 -15.04 9.42
CA LYS A 228 9.87 -15.13 8.90
C LYS A 228 9.90 -14.47 7.54
N SER A 229 10.85 -13.55 7.34
CA SER A 229 11.09 -13.00 6.01
C SER A 229 11.55 -14.12 5.09
N ARG A 230 10.76 -14.43 4.07
CA ARG A 230 11.13 -15.23 2.91
C ARG A 230 11.51 -14.27 1.81
N TYR A 231 12.49 -14.59 0.99
CA TYR A 231 13.10 -13.63 0.07
C TYR A 231 13.38 -14.25 -1.29
N ARG A 232 13.46 -13.40 -2.30
CA ARG A 232 13.99 -13.70 -3.62
C ARG A 232 15.49 -13.49 -3.62
N SER A 233 16.19 -14.18 -4.51
CA SER A 233 17.62 -13.94 -4.74
C SER A 233 17.87 -12.60 -5.45
N ALA A 234 19.11 -12.14 -5.42
CA ALA A 234 19.51 -10.96 -6.19
C ALA A 234 19.37 -11.21 -7.71
N ASP A 235 19.57 -12.45 -8.17
CA ASP A 235 19.41 -12.86 -9.57
C ASP A 235 17.93 -12.80 -10.00
N ASP A 236 16.99 -13.23 -9.14
CA ASP A 236 15.55 -13.10 -9.39
C ASP A 236 15.16 -11.64 -9.57
N ILE A 237 15.66 -10.75 -8.70
CA ILE A 237 15.37 -9.31 -8.78
C ILE A 237 15.99 -8.69 -10.04
N GLU A 238 17.21 -9.07 -10.41
CA GLU A 238 17.83 -8.64 -11.67
C GLU A 238 16.98 -9.04 -12.87
N ALA A 239 16.54 -10.30 -12.94
CA ALA A 239 15.70 -10.79 -14.03
C ALA A 239 14.39 -9.98 -14.14
N LEU A 240 13.72 -9.74 -13.00
CA LEU A 240 12.50 -8.91 -12.93
C LEU A 240 12.73 -7.48 -13.42
N VAL A 241 13.82 -6.86 -13.01
CA VAL A 241 14.14 -5.48 -13.43
C VAL A 241 14.48 -5.45 -14.92
N ARG A 242 15.29 -6.39 -15.43
CA ARG A 242 15.68 -6.42 -16.84
C ARG A 242 14.50 -6.61 -17.78
N ILE A 243 13.60 -7.55 -17.50
CA ILE A 243 12.42 -7.80 -18.35
C ILE A 243 11.50 -6.58 -18.39
N ASN A 244 11.28 -5.94 -17.25
CA ASN A 244 10.45 -4.73 -17.17
C ASN A 244 11.10 -3.53 -17.90
N VAL A 245 12.41 -3.32 -17.70
CA VAL A 245 13.13 -2.22 -18.36
C VAL A 245 13.19 -2.39 -19.87
N ALA A 246 13.37 -3.63 -20.37
CA ALA A 246 13.27 -3.93 -21.79
C ALA A 246 11.90 -3.54 -22.39
N ASN A 247 10.84 -3.60 -21.58
CA ASN A 247 9.49 -3.19 -21.91
C ASN A 247 9.17 -1.72 -21.57
N GLY A 248 10.20 -0.89 -21.28
CA GLY A 248 10.05 0.55 -21.02
C GLY A 248 9.62 0.92 -19.61
N VAL A 249 9.46 -0.05 -18.68
CA VAL A 249 9.07 0.19 -17.30
C VAL A 249 10.31 0.42 -16.44
N ARG A 250 10.41 1.59 -15.79
CA ARG A 250 11.58 1.98 -14.99
C ARG A 250 11.25 2.42 -13.57
N TYR A 251 9.97 2.42 -13.20
CA TYR A 251 9.49 2.74 -11.86
C TYR A 251 8.90 1.50 -11.22
N PHE A 252 9.33 1.21 -9.99
CA PHE A 252 8.91 0.03 -9.27
C PHE A 252 8.51 0.35 -7.84
N PHE A 253 7.46 -0.30 -7.39
CA PHE A 253 7.14 -0.42 -5.98
C PHE A 253 7.57 -1.81 -5.50
N ILE A 254 8.58 -1.88 -4.65
CA ILE A 254 8.98 -3.10 -3.94
C ILE A 254 8.04 -3.26 -2.76
N THR A 255 7.18 -4.26 -2.83
CA THR A 255 6.02 -4.42 -1.93
C THR A 255 6.30 -5.28 -0.71
N ASP A 256 7.57 -5.49 -0.36
CA ASP A 256 7.91 -6.15 0.90
C ASP A 256 7.23 -5.43 2.06
N ASP A 257 6.65 -6.18 3.00
CA ASP A 257 6.02 -5.61 4.18
C ASP A 257 7.02 -4.83 5.05
N ASN A 258 8.30 -5.19 4.96
CA ASN A 258 9.40 -4.51 5.62
C ASN A 258 10.73 -4.91 4.99
N LEU A 259 11.15 -4.18 3.96
CA LEU A 259 12.38 -4.50 3.23
C LEU A 259 13.65 -4.42 4.12
N ALA A 260 13.64 -3.58 5.16
CA ALA A 260 14.74 -3.50 6.11
C ALA A 260 14.92 -4.79 6.94
N ARG A 261 13.95 -5.70 6.95
CA ARG A 261 14.01 -7.02 7.61
C ARG A 261 14.15 -8.19 6.64
N ASN A 262 14.21 -7.91 5.34
CA ASN A 262 14.54 -8.89 4.32
C ASN A 262 16.03 -9.27 4.49
N ARG A 263 16.34 -10.55 4.65
CA ARG A 263 17.72 -11.02 4.89
C ARG A 263 18.65 -10.79 3.70
N ASN A 264 18.10 -10.69 2.50
CA ASN A 264 18.85 -10.47 1.26
C ASN A 264 18.90 -8.99 0.83
N TRP A 265 18.43 -8.05 1.69
CA TRP A 265 18.35 -6.64 1.32
C TRP A 265 19.67 -6.09 0.77
N GLU A 266 20.80 -6.48 1.36
CA GLU A 266 22.12 -5.97 0.99
C GLU A 266 22.55 -6.47 -0.39
N SER A 267 22.47 -7.78 -0.64
CA SER A 267 22.79 -8.36 -1.95
C SER A 267 21.85 -7.88 -3.06
N ILE A 268 20.57 -7.65 -2.74
CA ILE A 268 19.59 -7.07 -3.68
C ILE A 268 20.00 -5.64 -4.04
N PHE A 269 20.33 -4.79 -3.06
CA PHE A 269 20.75 -3.42 -3.34
C PHE A 269 22.08 -3.37 -4.09
N ASP A 270 23.04 -4.21 -3.75
CA ASP A 270 24.33 -4.29 -4.47
C ASP A 270 24.09 -4.64 -5.94
N ARG A 271 23.24 -5.63 -6.23
CA ARG A 271 22.87 -6.00 -7.60
C ARG A 271 22.16 -4.85 -8.34
N LEU A 272 21.25 -4.13 -7.69
CA LEU A 272 20.59 -2.96 -8.28
C LEU A 272 21.59 -1.81 -8.56
N ILE A 273 22.61 -1.65 -7.72
CA ILE A 273 23.71 -0.70 -7.95
C ILE A 273 24.53 -1.11 -9.18
N GLU A 274 24.89 -2.39 -9.30
CA GLU A 274 25.58 -2.94 -10.48
C GLU A 274 24.79 -2.71 -11.77
N LEU A 275 23.47 -2.97 -11.76
CA LEU A 275 22.61 -2.69 -12.89
C LEU A 275 22.64 -1.21 -13.30
N ARG A 276 22.66 -0.29 -12.34
CA ARG A 276 22.77 1.14 -12.63
C ARG A 276 24.12 1.51 -13.24
N GLN A 277 25.22 0.87 -12.81
CA GLN A 277 26.54 1.05 -13.42
C GLN A 277 26.58 0.54 -14.87
N GLN A 278 25.76 -0.49 -15.19
CA GLN A 278 25.54 -0.99 -16.55
C GLN A 278 24.59 -0.11 -17.39
N GLY A 279 24.10 1.04 -16.86
CA GLY A 279 23.21 1.96 -17.56
C GLY A 279 21.71 1.63 -17.39
N ILE A 280 21.36 0.62 -16.60
CA ILE A 280 19.95 0.26 -16.30
C ILE A 280 19.47 1.10 -15.12
N HIS A 281 19.00 2.31 -15.41
CA HIS A 281 18.52 3.24 -14.39
C HIS A 281 17.04 3.02 -14.05
N SER A 282 16.78 2.40 -12.91
CA SER A 282 15.44 2.23 -12.33
C SER A 282 15.26 3.09 -11.08
N ARG A 283 14.01 3.34 -10.71
CA ARG A 283 13.63 4.08 -9.50
C ARG A 283 12.70 3.23 -8.67
N PHE A 284 12.89 3.25 -7.35
CA PHE A 284 12.15 2.39 -6.44
C PHE A 284 11.43 3.18 -5.36
N ILE A 285 10.28 2.64 -4.97
CA ILE A 285 9.56 2.94 -3.73
C ILE A 285 9.72 1.70 -2.86
N ILE A 286 10.03 1.86 -1.58
CA ILE A 286 10.19 0.76 -0.61
C ILE A 286 9.40 1.04 0.66
N GLN A 287 9.16 -0.01 1.45
CA GLN A 287 8.54 0.06 2.77
C GLN A 287 9.52 -0.43 3.84
N VAL A 288 9.62 0.31 4.94
CA VAL A 288 10.55 0.01 6.04
C VAL A 288 9.96 0.35 7.41
N ASP A 289 10.51 -0.21 8.46
CA ASP A 289 10.24 0.20 9.83
C ASP A 289 11.07 1.42 10.27
N THR A 290 10.74 1.97 11.43
CA THR A 290 11.38 3.16 11.99
C THR A 290 12.82 2.93 12.49
N ALA A 291 13.28 1.69 12.59
CA ALA A 291 14.63 1.35 13.04
C ALA A 291 15.59 1.03 11.86
N CYS A 292 15.17 1.23 10.61
CA CYS A 292 15.99 0.92 9.43
C CYS A 292 17.29 1.73 9.36
N HIS A 293 17.31 2.96 9.91
CA HIS A 293 18.51 3.81 9.97
C HIS A 293 19.63 3.25 10.87
N LYS A 294 19.28 2.36 11.79
CA LYS A 294 20.25 1.67 12.66
C LYS A 294 20.96 0.51 11.97
N ILE A 295 20.51 0.11 10.77
CA ILE A 295 21.17 -0.91 9.97
C ILE A 295 22.32 -0.26 9.21
N PRO A 296 23.58 -0.69 9.43
CA PRO A 296 24.73 -0.05 8.79
C PRO A 296 24.58 -0.01 7.27
N ARG A 297 24.78 1.17 6.67
CA ARG A 297 24.77 1.43 5.23
C ARG A 297 23.42 1.15 4.52
N PHE A 298 22.35 0.81 5.23
CA PHE A 298 21.06 0.48 4.59
C PHE A 298 20.53 1.64 3.73
N ILE A 299 20.41 2.84 4.32
CA ILE A 299 19.89 4.03 3.63
C ILE A 299 20.80 4.44 2.48
N GLU A 300 22.12 4.44 2.69
CA GLU A 300 23.12 4.74 1.67
C GLU A 300 22.98 3.82 0.45
N LYS A 301 22.98 2.49 0.66
CA LYS A 301 22.82 1.49 -0.40
C LYS A 301 21.45 1.57 -1.07
N ALA A 302 20.36 1.77 -0.31
CA ALA A 302 19.03 1.95 -0.86
C ALA A 302 18.97 3.10 -1.88
N VAL A 303 19.52 4.26 -1.52
CA VAL A 303 19.54 5.43 -2.41
C VAL A 303 20.47 5.22 -3.60
N ALA A 304 21.63 4.61 -3.40
CA ALA A 304 22.56 4.24 -4.47
C ALA A 304 21.90 3.24 -5.47
N ALA A 305 21.11 2.29 -4.97
CA ALA A 305 20.31 1.36 -5.78
C ALA A 305 19.23 2.06 -6.60
N GLY A 306 18.78 3.25 -6.20
CA GLY A 306 17.80 4.05 -6.91
C GLY A 306 16.49 4.27 -6.18
N VAL A 307 16.44 4.00 -4.87
CA VAL A 307 15.29 4.35 -4.04
C VAL A 307 15.10 5.87 -4.03
N LYS A 308 13.88 6.33 -4.29
CA LYS A 308 13.50 7.75 -4.35
C LYS A 308 12.38 8.10 -3.38
N ARG A 309 11.63 7.11 -2.93
CA ARG A 309 10.55 7.27 -1.95
C ARG A 309 10.61 6.11 -0.97
N VAL A 310 10.37 6.41 0.29
CA VAL A 310 10.32 5.42 1.36
C VAL A 310 9.03 5.59 2.14
N PHE A 311 8.27 4.50 2.28
CA PHE A 311 7.15 4.42 3.21
C PHE A 311 7.67 3.93 4.57
N ILE A 312 7.26 4.62 5.64
CA ILE A 312 7.68 4.34 7.01
C ILE A 312 6.45 4.18 7.89
N GLY A 313 6.31 3.02 8.52
CA GLY A 313 5.24 2.77 9.49
C GLY A 313 5.49 3.50 10.81
N LEU A 314 5.21 4.82 10.85
CA LEU A 314 5.37 5.64 12.06
C LEU A 314 4.27 5.36 13.09
N GLU A 315 3.05 5.18 12.64
CA GLU A 315 1.80 4.83 13.31
C GLU A 315 1.31 5.82 14.36
N ASN A 316 2.15 6.25 15.28
CA ASN A 316 1.80 7.20 16.36
C ASN A 316 3.07 7.83 16.96
N ILE A 317 2.91 8.96 17.69
CA ILE A 317 3.96 9.58 18.50
C ILE A 317 3.72 9.43 20.01
N ASP A 318 2.73 8.64 20.41
CA ASP A 318 2.43 8.30 21.80
C ASP A 318 2.95 6.88 22.10
N PRO A 319 3.94 6.73 23.00
CA PRO A 319 4.50 5.42 23.33
C PRO A 319 3.47 4.44 23.92
N ASP A 320 2.46 4.93 24.64
CA ASP A 320 1.43 4.07 25.23
C ASP A 320 0.54 3.45 24.14
N ASN A 321 0.19 4.23 23.11
CA ASN A 321 -0.53 3.74 21.93
C ASN A 321 0.30 2.71 21.14
N LEU A 322 1.59 2.98 20.94
CA LEU A 322 2.50 2.04 20.27
C LEU A 322 2.64 0.73 21.06
N ALA A 323 2.72 0.81 22.39
CA ALA A 323 2.79 -0.37 23.26
C ALA A 323 1.49 -1.18 23.21
N ALA A 324 0.32 -0.52 23.23
CA ALA A 324 -0.99 -1.16 23.13
C ALA A 324 -1.13 -1.95 21.79
N ALA A 325 -0.58 -1.41 20.71
CA ALA A 325 -0.54 -2.06 19.39
C ALA A 325 0.59 -3.09 19.22
N LYS A 326 1.35 -3.39 20.28
CA LYS A 326 2.55 -4.25 20.24
C LYS A 326 3.61 -3.80 19.24
N LYS A 327 3.64 -2.50 18.86
CA LYS A 327 4.61 -1.92 17.92
C LYS A 327 5.94 -1.60 18.61
N LYS A 328 6.58 -2.61 19.18
CA LYS A 328 7.78 -2.49 20.02
C LYS A 328 9.02 -1.94 19.31
N GLN A 329 9.06 -2.02 17.98
CA GLN A 329 10.17 -1.50 17.16
C GLN A 329 10.13 0.02 16.98
N ASN A 330 8.99 0.65 17.24
CA ASN A 330 8.85 2.09 17.14
C ASN A 330 9.25 2.77 18.45
N HIS A 331 10.26 3.64 18.36
CA HIS A 331 10.68 4.49 19.46
C HIS A 331 10.61 5.94 18.99
N ILE A 332 9.84 6.77 19.67
CA ILE A 332 9.64 8.17 19.28
C ILE A 332 10.98 8.96 19.25
N SER A 333 11.95 8.56 20.06
CA SER A 333 13.31 9.13 20.07
C SER A 333 14.08 8.95 18.76
N ASP A 334 13.71 7.96 17.96
CA ASP A 334 14.42 7.63 16.73
C ASP A 334 13.84 8.38 15.50
N TYR A 335 12.63 8.94 15.61
CA TYR A 335 11.88 9.43 14.45
C TYR A 335 12.56 10.59 13.73
N ARG A 336 13.06 11.58 14.48
CA ARG A 336 13.73 12.74 13.89
C ARG A 336 15.02 12.34 13.20
N GLU A 337 15.87 11.54 13.88
CA GLU A 337 17.15 11.05 13.33
C GLU A 337 16.93 10.25 12.04
N LEU A 338 16.00 9.30 12.07
CA LEU A 338 15.59 8.52 10.89
C LEU A 338 15.20 9.40 9.71
N LEU A 339 14.32 10.40 9.95
CA LEU A 339 13.79 11.26 8.90
C LEU A 339 14.88 12.21 8.36
N LEU A 340 15.74 12.72 9.22
CA LEU A 340 16.88 13.54 8.81
C LEU A 340 17.90 12.74 7.98
N GLU A 341 18.13 11.46 8.31
CA GLU A 341 19.02 10.61 7.52
C GLU A 341 18.47 10.36 6.11
N TRP A 342 17.18 10.00 5.96
CA TRP A 342 16.56 9.89 4.63
C TRP A 342 16.61 11.21 3.86
N ARG A 343 16.36 12.34 4.54
CA ARG A 343 16.41 13.67 3.97
C ARG A 343 17.80 14.04 3.45
N LYS A 344 18.88 13.74 4.19
CA LYS A 344 20.27 13.93 3.80
C LYS A 344 20.57 13.29 2.42
N HIS A 345 19.94 12.16 2.15
CA HIS A 345 20.03 11.46 0.88
C HIS A 345 18.96 11.89 -0.14
N ARG A 346 18.20 12.96 0.13
CA ARG A 346 17.14 13.52 -0.74
C ARG A 346 16.09 12.52 -1.16
N CYS A 347 15.79 11.54 -0.30
CA CYS A 347 14.70 10.60 -0.46
C CYS A 347 13.41 11.19 0.11
N ILE A 348 12.29 11.04 -0.59
CA ILE A 348 10.98 11.49 -0.11
C ILE A 348 10.49 10.52 0.96
N THR A 349 10.19 11.05 2.13
CA THR A 349 9.62 10.30 3.24
C THR A 349 8.11 10.35 3.20
N TYR A 350 7.49 9.19 3.36
CA TYR A 350 6.07 8.97 3.36
C TYR A 350 5.73 8.14 4.60
N CYS A 351 4.95 8.68 5.52
CA CYS A 351 4.67 8.04 6.80
C CYS A 351 3.19 7.73 6.95
N GLY A 352 2.88 6.55 7.50
CA GLY A 352 1.54 6.17 7.92
C GLY A 352 1.30 6.56 9.38
N TYR A 353 0.11 7.10 9.69
CA TYR A 353 -0.37 7.43 11.03
C TYR A 353 -1.75 6.82 11.25
N ILE A 354 -1.90 6.04 12.31
CA ILE A 354 -3.16 5.36 12.64
C ILE A 354 -3.92 6.16 13.70
N ILE A 355 -5.22 6.35 13.46
CA ILE A 355 -6.14 7.09 14.33
C ILE A 355 -7.10 6.12 14.99
N GLY A 356 -7.32 6.28 16.31
CA GLY A 356 -8.26 5.49 17.08
C GLY A 356 -7.60 4.44 17.96
N PHE A 357 -6.37 4.66 18.40
CA PHE A 357 -5.83 3.90 19.52
C PHE A 357 -6.61 4.20 20.79
N PRO A 358 -6.68 3.26 21.76
CA PRO A 358 -7.57 3.38 22.92
C PRO A 358 -7.45 4.68 23.75
N ASN A 359 -6.30 5.36 23.68
CA ASN A 359 -6.07 6.61 24.40
C ASN A 359 -6.35 7.87 23.58
N ASP A 360 -6.74 7.75 22.31
CA ASP A 360 -7.00 8.88 21.44
C ASP A 360 -8.30 9.62 21.82
N THR A 361 -8.26 10.94 21.67
CA THR A 361 -9.41 11.85 21.60
C THR A 361 -9.20 12.81 20.44
N GLN A 362 -10.24 13.52 20.00
CA GLN A 362 -10.10 14.51 18.92
C GLN A 362 -9.03 15.57 19.25
N GLU A 363 -9.02 16.07 20.48
CA GLU A 363 -8.06 17.10 20.93
C GLU A 363 -6.63 16.57 20.94
N SER A 364 -6.43 15.35 21.48
CA SER A 364 -5.09 14.75 21.53
C SER A 364 -4.53 14.46 20.14
N LEU A 365 -5.38 14.08 19.20
CA LEU A 365 -4.99 13.85 17.81
C LEU A 365 -4.55 15.15 17.11
N VAL A 366 -5.32 16.23 17.25
CA VAL A 366 -4.95 17.55 16.69
C VAL A 366 -3.62 18.01 17.27
N GLN A 367 -3.43 17.93 18.58
CA GLN A 367 -2.18 18.30 19.25
C GLN A 367 -1.01 17.51 18.72
N ARG A 368 -1.13 16.17 18.62
CA ARG A 368 -0.07 15.29 18.10
C ARG A 368 0.28 15.60 16.65
N ILE A 369 -0.70 15.86 15.79
CA ILE A 369 -0.46 16.22 14.39
C ILE A 369 0.27 17.56 14.29
N GLN A 370 -0.08 18.56 15.11
CA GLN A 370 0.61 19.85 15.16
C GLN A 370 2.06 19.70 15.63
N ILE A 371 2.34 18.81 16.58
CA ILE A 371 3.69 18.47 17.03
C ILE A 371 4.47 17.83 15.89
N ILE A 372 3.90 16.84 15.19
CA ILE A 372 4.51 16.23 14.01
C ILE A 372 4.88 17.29 12.96
N GLN A 373 4.00 18.25 12.69
CA GLN A 373 4.26 19.31 11.73
C GLN A 373 5.46 20.19 12.13
N ARG A 374 5.60 20.48 13.42
CA ARG A 374 6.69 21.32 13.94
C ARG A 374 8.01 20.58 14.10
N GLU A 375 7.96 19.37 14.66
CA GLU A 375 9.16 18.69 15.15
C GLU A 375 9.72 17.60 14.21
N LEU A 376 8.94 17.10 13.26
CA LEU A 376 9.38 16.03 12.37
C LEU A 376 9.54 16.50 10.92
N PRO A 377 10.71 16.24 10.28
CA PRO A 377 10.98 16.70 8.91
C PRO A 377 10.45 15.71 7.85
N LEU A 378 9.23 15.22 8.01
CA LEU A 378 8.62 14.33 7.04
C LEU A 378 7.94 15.11 5.90
N ASP A 379 7.83 14.48 4.73
CA ASP A 379 7.31 15.11 3.53
C ASP A 379 5.80 14.84 3.35
N ILE A 380 5.38 13.60 3.53
CA ILE A 380 3.98 13.16 3.33
C ILE A 380 3.53 12.36 4.55
N LEU A 381 2.36 12.67 5.08
CA LEU A 381 1.71 11.91 6.15
C LEU A 381 0.34 11.44 5.67
N GLU A 382 0.09 10.16 5.75
CA GLU A 382 -1.25 9.61 5.53
C GLU A 382 -1.88 9.18 6.83
N PHE A 383 -3.20 9.19 6.84
CA PHE A 383 -3.99 8.79 7.99
C PHE A 383 -4.86 7.59 7.64
N SER A 384 -4.97 6.66 8.57
CA SER A 384 -5.89 5.53 8.50
C SER A 384 -6.61 5.36 9.84
N ILE A 385 -7.84 4.88 9.78
CA ILE A 385 -8.60 4.48 10.97
C ILE A 385 -8.12 3.10 11.41
N LEU A 386 -7.92 2.91 12.71
CA LEU A 386 -7.59 1.62 13.30
C LEU A 386 -8.77 0.66 13.10
N THR A 387 -8.73 -0.07 12.00
CA THR A 387 -9.78 -1.02 11.61
C THR A 387 -9.39 -2.43 12.00
N PRO A 388 -10.24 -3.19 12.71
CA PRO A 388 -9.98 -4.59 13.03
C PRO A 388 -10.13 -5.44 11.75
N LEU A 389 -9.06 -5.53 10.96
CA LEU A 389 -9.07 -6.26 9.69
C LEU A 389 -9.05 -7.78 9.91
N PRO A 390 -9.89 -8.57 9.19
CA PRO A 390 -9.81 -10.01 9.20
C PRO A 390 -8.39 -10.54 8.99
N GLY A 391 -7.94 -11.42 9.88
CA GLY A 391 -6.55 -11.89 9.91
C GLY A 391 -5.65 -11.18 10.91
N SER A 392 -6.08 -10.06 11.50
CA SER A 392 -5.37 -9.40 12.61
C SER A 392 -5.74 -10.00 13.97
N GLU A 393 -4.84 -9.86 14.95
CA GLU A 393 -5.11 -10.24 16.33
C GLU A 393 -6.25 -9.40 16.94
N ASP A 394 -6.31 -8.12 16.57
CA ASP A 394 -7.35 -7.20 17.05
C ASP A 394 -8.74 -7.63 16.58
N HIS A 395 -8.87 -8.06 15.31
CA HIS A 395 -10.12 -8.60 14.79
C HIS A 395 -10.53 -9.90 15.52
N ALA A 396 -9.62 -10.84 15.64
CA ALA A 396 -9.92 -12.11 16.33
C ALA A 396 -10.36 -11.89 17.78
N LYS A 397 -9.71 -10.95 18.49
CA LYS A 397 -10.12 -10.56 19.85
C LYS A 397 -11.46 -9.87 19.91
N ALA A 398 -11.77 -8.99 18.96
CA ALA A 398 -13.05 -8.28 18.88
C ALA A 398 -14.20 -9.27 18.66
N VAL A 399 -14.03 -10.21 17.73
CA VAL A 399 -15.01 -11.29 17.48
C VAL A 399 -15.20 -12.16 18.72
N ALA A 400 -14.11 -12.62 19.35
CA ALA A 400 -14.19 -13.48 20.55
C ALA A 400 -14.84 -12.80 21.76
N LYS A 401 -14.78 -11.46 21.83
CA LYS A 401 -15.42 -10.65 22.88
C LYS A 401 -16.86 -10.23 22.53
N GLY A 402 -17.36 -10.54 21.34
CA GLY A 402 -18.67 -10.09 20.85
C GLY A 402 -18.76 -8.56 20.70
N VAL A 403 -17.65 -7.91 20.35
CA VAL A 403 -17.64 -6.46 20.06
C VAL A 403 -18.49 -6.22 18.82
N ASP A 404 -19.29 -5.14 18.84
CA ASP A 404 -20.08 -4.73 17.67
C ASP A 404 -19.16 -4.23 16.55
N ILE A 405 -19.07 -5.04 15.49
CA ILE A 405 -18.28 -4.75 14.29
C ILE A 405 -19.27 -4.55 13.13
N ASP A 406 -19.08 -3.48 12.35
CA ASP A 406 -19.96 -3.20 11.19
C ASP A 406 -19.96 -4.39 10.21
N SER A 407 -21.15 -4.85 9.87
CA SER A 407 -21.33 -5.99 8.96
C SER A 407 -21.04 -5.65 7.49
N ASP A 408 -21.00 -4.36 7.13
CA ASP A 408 -20.67 -3.92 5.78
C ASP A 408 -19.15 -3.92 5.54
N LEU A 409 -18.66 -5.02 4.97
CA LEU A 409 -17.25 -5.17 4.64
C LEU A 409 -16.70 -4.06 3.73
N ASN A 410 -17.56 -3.36 2.95
CA ASN A 410 -17.12 -2.26 2.09
C ASN A 410 -16.46 -1.12 2.89
N LYS A 411 -16.81 -0.98 4.17
CA LYS A 411 -16.26 0.03 5.08
C LYS A 411 -14.91 -0.35 5.72
N PHE A 412 -14.40 -1.56 5.43
CA PHE A 412 -13.08 -1.99 5.91
C PHE A 412 -11.95 -1.45 5.03
N ASP A 413 -12.06 -0.18 4.66
CA ASP A 413 -11.18 0.57 3.75
C ASP A 413 -10.16 1.47 4.47
N LEU A 414 -10.11 1.44 5.80
CA LEU A 414 -9.28 2.28 6.66
C LEU A 414 -9.69 3.78 6.69
N GLU A 415 -10.83 4.10 6.09
CA GLU A 415 -11.42 5.45 6.06
C GLU A 415 -12.70 5.55 6.89
N HIS A 416 -13.34 4.39 7.15
CA HIS A 416 -14.58 4.30 7.91
C HIS A 416 -14.39 3.65 9.27
N VAL A 417 -15.11 4.17 10.25
CA VAL A 417 -15.18 3.55 11.58
C VAL A 417 -16.08 2.32 11.52
N THR A 418 -15.52 1.17 11.89
CA THR A 418 -16.20 -0.13 11.82
C THR A 418 -16.46 -0.77 13.19
N THR A 419 -16.05 -0.13 14.28
CA THR A 419 -16.21 -0.65 15.65
C THR A 419 -16.31 0.49 16.65
N ASP A 420 -16.57 0.17 17.92
CA ASP A 420 -16.63 1.17 18.99
C ASP A 420 -15.25 1.55 19.51
N HIS A 421 -15.15 2.76 20.04
CA HIS A 421 -13.94 3.30 20.66
C HIS A 421 -14.19 3.63 22.13
N PRO A 422 -13.23 3.40 23.07
CA PRO A 422 -13.45 3.59 24.49
C PRO A 422 -13.63 5.06 24.92
N ARG A 423 -13.22 6.04 24.11
CA ARG A 423 -13.24 7.48 24.46
C ARG A 423 -13.93 8.38 23.45
N MET A 424 -14.32 7.86 22.29
CA MET A 424 -15.00 8.62 21.24
C MET A 424 -16.25 7.86 20.77
N SER A 425 -17.32 8.55 20.44
CA SER A 425 -18.39 7.94 19.64
C SER A 425 -17.89 7.61 18.24
N ARG A 426 -18.63 6.79 17.47
CA ARG A 426 -18.27 6.47 16.08
C ARG A 426 -18.20 7.72 15.21
N GLU A 427 -19.11 8.69 15.43
CA GLU A 427 -19.15 9.96 14.74
C GLU A 427 -17.98 10.85 15.09
N GLU A 428 -17.61 10.96 16.38
CA GLU A 428 -16.44 11.71 16.84
C GLU A 428 -15.15 11.10 16.27
N TRP A 429 -15.03 9.79 16.24
CA TRP A 429 -13.87 9.12 15.66
C TRP A 429 -13.78 9.34 14.14
N GLN A 430 -14.93 9.25 13.44
CA GLN A 430 -14.98 9.54 12.01
C GLN A 430 -14.61 11.00 11.69
N GLU A 431 -15.05 11.95 12.54
CA GLU A 431 -14.68 13.36 12.37
C GLU A 431 -13.21 13.61 12.77
N ALA A 432 -12.66 12.89 13.76
CA ALA A 432 -11.24 12.94 14.11
C ALA A 432 -10.35 12.56 12.91
N TYR A 433 -10.75 11.55 12.13
CA TYR A 433 -10.06 11.17 10.89
C TYR A 433 -10.07 12.32 9.86
N ARG A 434 -11.23 12.94 9.63
CA ARG A 434 -11.34 14.09 8.73
C ARG A 434 -10.55 15.30 9.22
N LEU A 435 -10.56 15.53 10.51
CA LEU A 435 -9.85 16.63 11.15
C LEU A 435 -8.33 16.44 11.04
N ALA A 436 -7.81 15.21 11.14
CA ALA A 436 -6.40 14.89 10.93
C ALA A 436 -5.90 15.34 9.54
N TRP A 437 -6.64 14.98 8.49
CA TRP A 437 -6.32 15.41 7.13
C TRP A 437 -6.33 16.92 6.97
N ARG A 438 -7.36 17.61 7.51
CA ARG A 438 -7.49 19.07 7.45
C ARG A 438 -6.41 19.78 8.25
N THR A 439 -5.99 19.21 9.39
CA THR A 439 -4.94 19.79 10.24
C THR A 439 -3.58 19.68 9.57
N TYR A 440 -3.24 18.53 8.99
CA TYR A 440 -1.92 18.34 8.37
C TYR A 440 -1.79 19.08 7.04
N TYR A 441 -2.77 18.98 6.15
CA TYR A 441 -2.70 19.54 4.79
C TYR A 441 -3.23 21.00 4.71
N THR A 442 -2.82 21.85 5.65
CA THR A 442 -3.08 23.28 5.56
C THR A 442 -2.16 23.94 4.51
N PRO A 443 -2.60 25.05 3.86
CA PRO A 443 -1.73 25.78 2.93
C PRO A 443 -0.41 26.21 3.54
N GLU A 444 -0.40 26.56 4.83
CA GLU A 444 0.78 27.00 5.58
C GLU A 444 1.76 25.84 5.75
N HIS A 445 1.27 24.68 6.17
CA HIS A 445 2.13 23.50 6.34
C HIS A 445 2.66 22.98 4.99
N ILE A 446 1.84 22.95 3.95
CA ILE A 446 2.29 22.62 2.58
C ILE A 446 3.46 23.51 2.16
N LYS A 447 3.37 24.82 2.40
CA LYS A 447 4.48 25.74 2.13
C LYS A 447 5.71 25.44 2.99
N THR A 448 5.52 25.08 4.26
CA THR A 448 6.62 24.70 5.16
C THR A 448 7.38 23.48 4.65
N VAL A 449 6.67 22.42 4.25
CA VAL A 449 7.29 21.21 3.69
C VAL A 449 8.05 21.53 2.39
N ILE A 450 7.49 22.36 1.52
CA ILE A 450 8.17 22.79 0.29
C ILE A 450 9.42 23.64 0.61
N ARG A 451 9.39 24.55 1.61
CA ARG A 451 10.57 25.28 2.06
C ARG A 451 11.67 24.32 2.55
N ARG A 452 11.28 23.33 3.36
CA ARG A 452 12.18 22.27 3.80
C ARG A 452 12.79 21.54 2.59
N ALA A 453 12.02 21.22 1.55
CA ALA A 453 12.51 20.56 0.35
C ALA A 453 13.54 21.44 -0.41
N VAL A 454 13.28 22.74 -0.59
CA VAL A 454 14.21 23.69 -1.23
C VAL A 454 15.49 23.84 -0.42
N ALA A 455 15.41 23.80 0.92
CA ALA A 455 16.56 23.92 1.83
C ALA A 455 17.37 22.61 1.95
N GLY A 456 17.60 21.90 0.84
CA GLY A 456 18.47 20.71 0.78
C GLY A 456 17.74 19.37 0.97
N GLY A 457 16.42 19.33 0.86
CA GLY A 457 15.61 18.11 0.89
C GLY A 457 15.47 17.41 -0.47
N PRO A 458 14.41 16.58 -0.62
CA PRO A 458 14.03 15.95 -1.88
C PRO A 458 13.70 16.99 -2.95
N ARG A 459 13.47 16.53 -4.18
CA ARG A 459 13.11 17.42 -5.30
C ARG A 459 11.82 18.20 -5.01
N PRO A 460 11.86 19.55 -4.95
CA PRO A 460 10.69 20.36 -4.56
C PRO A 460 9.49 20.16 -5.48
N ASP A 461 9.71 20.03 -6.81
CA ASP A 461 8.64 19.75 -7.78
C ASP A 461 7.86 18.48 -7.45
N THR A 462 8.58 17.41 -7.09
CA THR A 462 7.95 16.12 -6.77
C THR A 462 7.21 16.18 -5.43
N VAL A 463 7.77 16.86 -4.45
CA VAL A 463 7.13 17.09 -3.14
C VAL A 463 5.85 17.91 -3.31
N ALA A 464 5.90 19.02 -4.07
CA ALA A 464 4.74 19.85 -4.35
C ALA A 464 3.62 19.08 -5.08
N TYR A 465 4.00 18.25 -6.06
CA TYR A 465 3.06 17.38 -6.76
C TYR A 465 2.38 16.40 -5.79
N LEU A 466 3.14 15.71 -4.95
CA LEU A 466 2.58 14.72 -4.00
C LEU A 466 1.70 15.38 -2.95
N LEU A 467 2.12 16.50 -2.38
CA LEU A 467 1.31 17.25 -1.41
C LEU A 467 -0.03 17.69 -2.02
N THR A 468 0.00 18.20 -3.28
CA THR A 468 -1.23 18.58 -3.99
C THR A 468 -2.11 17.36 -4.26
N TRP A 469 -1.50 16.23 -4.63
CA TRP A 469 -2.19 14.97 -4.88
C TRP A 469 -2.92 14.47 -3.63
N PHE A 470 -2.21 14.38 -2.48
CA PHE A 470 -2.77 13.92 -1.21
C PHE A 470 -3.89 14.84 -0.72
N TRP A 471 -3.64 16.15 -0.75
CA TRP A 471 -4.65 17.14 -0.41
C TRP A 471 -5.90 17.00 -1.28
N ALA A 472 -5.74 16.90 -2.60
CA ALA A 472 -6.85 16.83 -3.55
C ALA A 472 -7.63 15.51 -3.43
N SER A 473 -6.96 14.40 -3.21
CA SER A 473 -7.59 13.08 -3.06
C SER A 473 -8.58 13.07 -1.91
N PHE A 474 -8.17 13.55 -0.76
CA PHE A 474 -9.05 13.66 0.40
C PHE A 474 -10.09 14.78 0.24
N HIS A 475 -9.65 15.98 -0.13
CA HIS A 475 -10.50 17.17 -0.09
C HIS A 475 -11.62 17.20 -1.14
N PHE A 476 -11.39 16.59 -2.32
CA PHE A 476 -12.37 16.59 -3.42
C PHE A 476 -13.03 15.25 -3.67
N TYR A 477 -12.34 14.16 -3.43
CA TYR A 477 -12.87 12.84 -3.74
C TYR A 477 -13.32 12.07 -2.50
N ASN A 478 -12.85 12.47 -1.30
CA ASN A 478 -13.03 11.72 -0.05
C ASN A 478 -12.65 10.24 -0.24
N ILE A 479 -11.48 10.02 -0.85
CA ILE A 479 -10.93 8.69 -1.15
C ILE A 479 -9.46 8.68 -0.73
N TYR A 480 -9.05 7.59 -0.13
CA TYR A 480 -7.68 7.36 0.29
C TYR A 480 -6.69 7.58 -0.86
N PRO A 481 -5.63 8.40 -0.68
CA PRO A 481 -4.79 8.84 -1.78
C PRO A 481 -4.18 7.71 -2.62
N LEU A 482 -3.85 6.56 -2.03
CA LEU A 482 -3.29 5.42 -2.76
C LEU A 482 -4.31 4.67 -3.60
N GLU A 483 -5.61 4.82 -3.31
CA GLU A 483 -6.71 4.26 -4.10
C GLU A 483 -7.24 5.23 -5.16
N THR A 484 -6.66 6.45 -5.22
CA THR A 484 -7.02 7.44 -6.24
C THR A 484 -6.29 7.24 -7.56
N GLY A 485 -6.54 8.15 -8.48
CA GLY A 485 -5.96 8.11 -9.82
C GLY A 485 -6.24 9.39 -10.59
N MET A 486 -5.90 9.37 -11.87
CA MET A 486 -6.20 10.47 -12.78
C MET A 486 -7.52 10.20 -13.49
N ILE A 487 -8.41 11.16 -13.51
CA ILE A 487 -9.76 11.16 -14.11
C ILE A 487 -10.64 10.04 -13.54
N ARG A 488 -11.44 10.42 -12.53
CA ARG A 488 -12.42 9.54 -11.89
C ARG A 488 -13.43 9.04 -12.93
N ARG A 489 -13.64 7.72 -12.99
CA ARG A 489 -14.65 7.10 -13.86
C ARG A 489 -15.77 6.55 -13.00
N ARG A 490 -17.02 6.95 -13.29
CA ARG A 490 -18.23 6.38 -12.71
C ARG A 490 -19.12 5.88 -13.83
N TYR A 491 -19.65 4.70 -13.69
CA TYR A 491 -20.60 4.13 -14.62
C TYR A 491 -21.94 3.95 -13.91
N ARG A 492 -22.98 4.61 -14.37
CA ARG A 492 -24.29 4.64 -13.74
C ARG A 492 -24.83 3.25 -13.41
N ARG A 493 -24.59 2.26 -14.28
CA ARG A 493 -25.08 0.88 -14.12
C ARG A 493 -24.20 0.02 -13.21
N ASP A 494 -23.02 0.48 -12.83
CA ASP A 494 -22.11 -0.24 -11.94
C ASP A 494 -22.28 0.23 -10.48
N ARG A 495 -23.46 0.74 -10.15
CA ARG A 495 -23.81 1.09 -8.77
C ARG A 495 -24.07 -0.17 -7.95
N ARG A 496 -23.72 -0.14 -6.68
CA ARG A 496 -23.89 -1.24 -5.72
C ARG A 496 -25.33 -1.77 -5.76
N PRO A 497 -25.55 -3.10 -5.83
CA PRO A 497 -26.89 -3.68 -5.76
C PRO A 497 -27.69 -3.21 -4.55
N GLY A 498 -28.98 -2.98 -4.73
CA GLY A 498 -29.86 -2.41 -3.69
C GLY A 498 -29.93 -0.88 -3.67
N MET A 499 -28.97 -0.18 -4.29
CA MET A 499 -29.04 1.28 -4.43
C MET A 499 -29.79 1.69 -5.72
N PRO A 500 -30.65 2.72 -5.67
CA PRO A 500 -31.44 3.15 -6.83
C PRO A 500 -30.55 3.74 -7.92
N LEU A 501 -30.85 3.42 -9.18
CA LEU A 501 -30.15 4.04 -10.32
C LEU A 501 -30.65 5.47 -10.52
N GLU A 502 -29.71 6.41 -10.58
CA GLU A 502 -30.00 7.82 -10.82
C GLU A 502 -30.54 8.07 -12.24
N ASN A 503 -31.26 9.18 -12.42
CA ASN A 503 -31.64 9.65 -13.75
C ASN A 503 -30.38 9.86 -14.61
N PRO A 504 -30.32 9.35 -15.87
CA PRO A 504 -29.11 9.44 -16.69
C PRO A 504 -28.62 10.88 -16.91
N LEU A 505 -29.53 11.82 -17.19
CA LEU A 505 -29.16 13.21 -17.47
C LEU A 505 -28.52 13.87 -16.21
N VAL A 506 -29.14 13.67 -15.06
CA VAL A 506 -28.64 14.19 -13.78
C VAL A 506 -27.29 13.56 -13.44
N PHE A 507 -27.18 12.25 -13.59
CA PHE A 507 -25.93 11.52 -13.31
C PHE A 507 -24.75 12.04 -14.16
N TYR A 508 -24.92 12.10 -15.49
CA TYR A 508 -23.84 12.51 -16.37
C TYR A 508 -23.51 14.00 -16.24
N ALA A 509 -24.49 14.88 -16.07
CA ALA A 509 -24.28 16.29 -15.82
C ALA A 509 -23.49 16.53 -14.51
N ARG A 510 -23.90 15.84 -13.42
CA ARG A 510 -23.20 15.92 -12.13
C ARG A 510 -21.78 15.35 -12.21
N HIS A 511 -21.62 14.18 -12.82
CA HIS A 511 -20.32 13.51 -12.92
C HIS A 511 -19.33 14.34 -13.72
N TRP A 512 -19.64 14.69 -14.97
CA TRP A 512 -18.71 15.42 -15.81
C TRP A 512 -18.56 16.89 -15.42
N GLY A 513 -19.65 17.57 -15.04
CA GLY A 513 -19.59 18.92 -14.48
C GLY A 513 -18.76 18.99 -13.21
N GLY A 514 -18.96 18.03 -12.30
CA GLY A 514 -18.14 17.90 -11.09
C GLY A 514 -16.67 17.67 -11.41
N GLN A 515 -16.33 16.82 -12.38
CA GLN A 515 -14.94 16.60 -12.81
C GLN A 515 -14.29 17.90 -13.31
N VAL A 516 -14.96 18.66 -14.18
CA VAL A 516 -14.44 19.93 -14.72
C VAL A 516 -14.12 20.90 -13.58
N VAL A 517 -15.06 21.08 -12.65
CA VAL A 517 -14.87 21.96 -11.50
C VAL A 517 -13.72 21.48 -10.60
N THR A 518 -13.68 20.20 -10.28
CA THR A 518 -12.63 19.60 -9.44
C THR A 518 -11.25 19.76 -10.07
N TYR A 519 -11.09 19.42 -11.36
CA TYR A 519 -9.81 19.61 -12.05
C TYR A 519 -9.42 21.07 -12.18
N GLY A 520 -10.37 21.99 -12.42
CA GLY A 520 -10.12 23.42 -12.41
C GLY A 520 -9.55 23.90 -11.07
N ARG A 521 -10.08 23.41 -9.95
CA ARG A 521 -9.59 23.72 -8.59
C ARG A 521 -8.21 23.11 -8.33
N ILE A 522 -8.00 21.85 -8.69
CA ILE A 522 -6.71 21.16 -8.54
C ILE A 522 -5.62 21.88 -9.35
N LEU A 523 -5.88 22.19 -10.62
CA LEU A 523 -4.94 22.91 -11.49
C LEU A 523 -4.62 24.31 -10.95
N THR A 524 -5.64 25.02 -10.44
CA THR A 524 -5.45 26.34 -9.82
C THR A 524 -4.57 26.26 -8.58
N MET A 525 -4.80 25.27 -7.71
CA MET A 525 -3.95 25.06 -6.53
C MET A 525 -2.54 24.68 -6.93
N PHE A 526 -2.39 23.72 -7.86
CA PHE A 526 -1.09 23.31 -8.37
C PHE A 526 -0.32 24.48 -8.97
N ALA A 527 -0.96 25.29 -9.80
CA ALA A 527 -0.33 26.49 -10.38
C ALA A 527 0.10 27.49 -9.30
N LYS A 528 -0.74 27.77 -8.29
CA LYS A 528 -0.39 28.66 -7.17
C LYS A 528 0.83 28.15 -6.39
N ILE A 529 0.84 26.85 -6.04
CA ILE A 529 1.95 26.21 -5.32
C ILE A 529 3.22 26.25 -6.17
N HIS A 530 3.11 25.90 -7.45
CA HIS A 530 4.26 25.85 -8.35
C HIS A 530 4.86 27.24 -8.61
N LEU A 531 4.03 28.25 -8.87
CA LEU A 531 4.49 29.64 -9.02
C LEU A 531 5.16 30.16 -7.75
N TRP A 532 4.59 29.86 -6.58
CA TRP A 532 5.18 30.23 -5.30
C TRP A 532 6.53 29.51 -5.08
N MET A 533 6.60 28.22 -5.34
CA MET A 533 7.83 27.42 -5.25
C MET A 533 8.94 27.95 -6.17
N ARG A 534 8.60 28.31 -7.42
CA ARG A 534 9.56 28.90 -8.37
C ARG A 534 10.10 30.26 -7.90
N ARG A 535 9.28 31.05 -7.19
CA ARG A 535 9.75 32.29 -6.55
C ARG A 535 10.71 31.97 -5.40
N LEU A 536 10.38 31.00 -4.59
CA LEU A 536 11.21 30.56 -3.47
C LEU A 536 12.57 30.02 -3.95
N GLU A 537 12.62 29.22 -5.00
CA GLU A 537 13.86 28.69 -5.58
C GLU A 537 14.82 29.80 -6.09
N ARG A 538 14.29 30.96 -6.44
CA ARG A 538 15.07 32.13 -6.87
C ARG A 538 15.55 33.00 -5.70
N ASP A 539 15.05 32.77 -4.50
CA ASP A 539 15.50 33.48 -3.29
C ASP A 539 16.82 32.87 -2.80
N PRO A 540 17.94 33.63 -2.81
CA PRO A 540 19.22 33.13 -2.33
C PRO A 540 19.18 32.61 -0.88
N ASN A 541 18.32 33.18 -0.05
CA ASN A 541 18.19 32.83 1.36
C ASN A 541 17.36 31.57 1.59
N ALA A 542 16.60 31.10 0.59
CA ALA A 542 15.73 29.92 0.74
C ALA A 542 16.50 28.63 1.07
N LYS A 543 17.77 28.53 0.61
CA LYS A 543 18.64 27.39 0.92
C LYS A 543 19.10 27.37 2.39
N ASN A 544 19.07 28.51 3.06
CA ASN A 544 19.47 28.65 4.47
C ASN A 544 18.26 28.50 5.42
N TYR A 545 17.06 28.17 4.87
CA TYR A 545 15.89 27.97 5.71
C TYR A 545 16.13 26.81 6.67
N THR A 546 15.85 27.06 7.93
CA THR A 546 15.81 26.07 8.99
C THR A 546 14.60 26.32 9.88
N ASP A 547 14.09 25.26 10.44
CA ASP A 547 13.05 25.27 11.47
C ASP A 547 13.36 24.19 12.52
N GLU A 548 12.48 24.04 13.50
CA GLU A 548 12.69 23.10 14.58
C GLU A 548 12.86 21.64 14.07
N ALA A 549 12.08 21.23 13.06
CA ALA A 549 12.17 19.89 12.49
C ALA A 549 13.53 19.60 11.82
N LEU A 550 14.21 20.63 11.32
CA LEU A 550 15.50 20.49 10.62
C LEU A 550 16.71 20.60 11.54
N ARG A 551 16.51 20.94 12.81
CA ARG A 551 17.63 21.02 13.78
C ARG A 551 18.05 19.61 14.18
N THR A 552 19.34 19.41 14.41
CA THR A 552 19.85 18.18 15.01
C THR A 552 19.36 18.02 16.45
N SER A 553 19.21 16.79 16.89
CA SER A 553 18.37 16.38 18.02
C SER A 553 18.92 16.64 19.44
N ASP A 554 19.88 17.54 19.63
CA ASP A 554 20.56 17.68 20.93
C ASP A 554 19.70 18.32 22.05
N ASP A 555 18.49 18.79 21.70
CA ASP A 555 17.61 19.51 22.62
C ASP A 555 16.32 18.71 22.96
N PHE A 556 16.50 17.58 23.63
CA PHE A 556 15.38 16.73 24.05
C PHE A 556 14.43 17.40 25.05
N ASP A 557 14.92 18.38 25.83
CA ASP A 557 14.13 19.01 26.90
C ASP A 557 13.06 19.99 26.34
N HIS A 558 13.27 20.50 25.13
CA HIS A 558 12.34 21.46 24.49
C HIS A 558 11.39 20.84 23.45
N GLN A 559 11.49 19.55 23.18
CA GLN A 559 10.58 18.89 22.24
C GLN A 559 9.26 18.56 22.91
N GLU A 560 8.16 19.13 22.42
CA GLU A 560 6.80 18.89 22.93
C GLU A 560 6.39 17.42 22.82
N MET A 561 6.93 16.69 21.82
CA MET A 561 6.68 15.26 21.65
C MET A 561 7.02 14.45 22.90
N TYR A 562 8.09 14.81 23.63
CA TYR A 562 8.45 14.14 24.88
C TYR A 562 7.67 14.59 26.11
N GLN A 563 6.84 15.63 25.96
CA GLN A 563 6.03 16.16 27.07
C GLN A 563 4.59 15.63 27.05
N LEU A 564 4.17 14.94 25.99
CA LEU A 564 2.80 14.48 25.77
C LEU A 564 2.26 13.58 26.88
N THR A 565 3.05 12.58 27.29
CA THR A 565 2.66 11.58 28.29
C THR A 565 3.84 11.27 29.21
N GLU A 566 3.57 10.59 30.34
CA GLU A 566 4.65 10.14 31.23
C GLU A 566 5.60 9.16 30.50
N ALA A 567 5.06 8.24 29.71
CA ALA A 567 5.87 7.34 28.89
C ALA A 567 6.73 8.10 27.87
N ALA A 568 6.21 9.18 27.28
CA ALA A 568 6.98 10.05 26.38
C ALA A 568 8.12 10.77 27.11
N ARG A 569 7.89 11.29 28.34
CA ARG A 569 8.94 11.89 29.19
C ARG A 569 10.05 10.90 29.51
N GLN A 570 9.68 9.68 29.88
CA GLN A 570 10.66 8.61 30.15
C GLN A 570 11.47 8.24 28.90
N ALA A 571 10.82 8.21 27.73
CA ALA A 571 11.51 7.97 26.45
C ALA A 571 12.52 9.08 26.13
N GLY A 572 12.14 10.34 26.32
CA GLY A 572 13.03 11.51 26.15
C GLY A 572 14.22 11.49 27.10
N ALA A 573 13.98 11.24 28.40
CA ALA A 573 15.03 11.13 29.40
C ALA A 573 16.02 9.98 29.11
N LYS A 574 15.52 8.86 28.59
CA LYS A 574 16.37 7.74 28.17
C LYS A 574 17.21 8.12 26.94
N ALA A 575 16.61 8.77 25.96
CA ALA A 575 17.30 9.22 24.75
C ALA A 575 18.43 10.20 25.09
N LYS A 576 18.15 11.18 25.95
CA LYS A 576 19.14 12.15 26.44
C LYS A 576 20.36 11.46 27.10
N ARG A 577 20.13 10.50 27.99
CA ARG A 577 21.22 9.73 28.62
C ARG A 577 22.06 8.96 27.61
N ILE A 578 21.44 8.39 26.58
CA ILE A 578 22.17 7.65 25.54
C ILE A 578 23.09 8.61 24.76
N GLU A 579 22.60 9.80 24.43
CA GLU A 579 23.37 10.80 23.67
C GLU A 579 24.53 11.38 24.51
N GLU A 580 24.29 11.69 25.78
CA GLU A 580 25.33 12.09 26.73
C GLU A 580 26.44 11.04 26.84
N HIS A 581 26.10 9.75 26.86
CA HIS A 581 27.08 8.66 26.86
C HIS A 581 27.86 8.54 25.55
N LYS A 582 27.24 8.81 24.40
CA LYS A 582 27.91 8.83 23.11
C LYS A 582 28.92 9.98 23.05
N HIS A 583 28.54 11.19 23.48
CA HIS A 583 29.44 12.34 23.54
C HIS A 583 30.62 12.13 24.50
N ALA A 584 30.37 11.52 25.66
CA ALA A 584 31.44 11.21 26.64
C ALA A 584 32.47 10.18 26.14
N ARG A 585 32.12 9.35 25.15
CA ARG A 585 32.97 8.32 24.54
C ARG A 585 33.63 8.76 23.23
N ALA A 586 33.22 9.89 22.67
CA ALA A 586 33.86 10.42 21.47
C ALA A 586 35.32 10.75 21.80
N PRO A 587 36.34 10.28 21.03
CA PRO A 587 37.71 10.63 21.27
C PRO A 587 37.88 12.15 21.17
N VAL A 588 38.48 12.74 22.18
CA VAL A 588 38.88 14.16 22.12
C VAL A 588 39.77 14.31 20.92
N ALA A 589 39.35 15.10 19.93
CA ALA A 589 40.18 15.42 18.78
C ALA A 589 41.48 16.07 19.30
N GLU A 590 42.63 15.41 19.12
CA GLU A 590 43.92 16.01 19.42
C GLU A 590 44.03 17.31 18.64
N PRO A 591 44.46 18.41 19.27
CA PRO A 591 44.66 19.65 18.57
C PRO A 591 45.72 19.44 17.48
N VAL A 592 45.38 19.72 16.24
CA VAL A 592 46.34 19.77 15.13
C VAL A 592 47.34 20.84 15.46
N VAL A 593 48.54 20.44 15.91
CA VAL A 593 49.67 21.34 16.06
C VAL A 593 50.12 21.70 14.65
N GLU A 594 49.76 22.89 14.18
CA GLU A 594 50.36 23.50 12.99
C GLU A 594 51.85 23.60 13.21
N ALA A 595 52.64 22.75 12.57
CA ALA A 595 54.05 22.91 12.45
C ALA A 595 54.34 24.08 11.50
N VAL A 596 54.64 25.22 12.08
CA VAL A 596 55.25 26.35 11.36
C VAL A 596 56.63 25.90 10.85
N LYS A 597 56.78 25.79 9.54
CA LYS A 597 58.02 25.95 8.80
C LYS A 597 57.75 26.59 7.46
#